data_0632568d67555807a0a2cf7c957983c7
#
_entry.id   0632568d67555807a0a2cf7c957983c7
#
_cell.length_a   1.000
_cell.length_b   1.000
_cell.length_c   1.000
_cell.angle_alpha   90.00
_cell.angle_beta   90.00
_cell.angle_gamma   90.00
#
_symmetry.space_group_name_H-M   'P 1'
#
loop_
_entity.id
_entity.type
_entity.pdbx_description
1 polymer ?
#
loop_
_entity_poly.entity_id
_entity_poly.type
_entity_poly.pdbx_seq_one_letter_code
_entity_poly.pdbx_strand_id
1 'polypeptide(L)'
;MTTQVQDRIHDRRELTAALLRALERRHEVLDAIVDSKDHAEALTTVAGLLDTSEAYAEAVLNLTFRRLTKDERLRIQSELEDLDAKLEWTASDRPASTGRNFRLRPFTPTDEDAELFRRRCAEQEEDGTPWSQERIEKERAEGLKRIDDESAAWFVCEDTAENSSVGLVFGELTGREVDVAIWVAPECRKKGYGTAAVKHSRQELAAEFPGTVLVVRAPA
;
A
#
# COMPACT_ATOMS: atom_id res chain seq x y z
N MET A 1 -6.28 -10.92 -5.90
CA MET A 1 -6.31 -10.89 -4.41
C MET A 1 -6.57 -9.49 -3.83
N THR A 2 -6.26 -8.42 -4.53
CA THR A 2 -6.38 -7.03 -4.05
C THR A 2 -7.83 -6.53 -3.97
N THR A 3 -8.69 -6.90 -4.91
CA THR A 3 -10.10 -6.47 -5.00
C THR A 3 -10.92 -6.93 -3.79
N GLN A 4 -10.81 -8.19 -3.39
CA GLN A 4 -11.55 -8.73 -2.22
C GLN A 4 -11.19 -8.05 -0.88
N VAL A 5 -9.96 -7.57 -0.72
CA VAL A 5 -9.56 -6.85 0.50
C VAL A 5 -10.12 -5.44 0.50
N GLN A 6 -10.13 -4.78 -0.66
CA GLN A 6 -10.72 -3.46 -0.83
C GLN A 6 -12.25 -3.49 -0.62
N ASP A 7 -12.92 -4.48 -1.20
CA ASP A 7 -14.36 -4.67 -1.03
C ASP A 7 -14.72 -4.85 0.46
N ARG A 8 -13.94 -5.66 1.21
CA ARG A 8 -14.13 -5.84 2.65
C ARG A 8 -13.88 -4.57 3.47
N ILE A 9 -12.90 -3.75 3.10
CA ILE A 9 -12.64 -2.47 3.77
C ILE A 9 -13.80 -1.50 3.49
N HIS A 10 -14.29 -1.48 2.26
CA HIS A 10 -15.43 -0.67 1.85
C HIS A 10 -16.70 -1.07 2.61
N ASP A 11 -17.04 -2.36 2.64
CA ASP A 11 -18.20 -2.86 3.37
C ASP A 11 -18.11 -2.54 4.87
N ARG A 12 -16.92 -2.71 5.46
CA ARG A 12 -16.71 -2.38 6.87
C ARG A 12 -16.83 -0.89 7.14
N ARG A 13 -16.33 -0.05 6.26
CA ARG A 13 -16.44 1.39 6.33
C ARG A 13 -17.91 1.84 6.28
N GLU A 14 -18.68 1.32 5.35
CA GLU A 14 -20.12 1.65 5.21
C GLU A 14 -20.91 1.20 6.45
N LEU A 15 -20.65 0.00 6.95
CA LEU A 15 -21.24 -0.48 8.20
C LEU A 15 -20.90 0.44 9.38
N THR A 16 -19.61 0.79 9.55
CA THR A 16 -19.14 1.64 10.64
C THR A 16 -19.75 3.05 10.56
N ALA A 17 -19.87 3.59 9.34
CA ALA A 17 -20.52 4.88 9.09
C ALA A 17 -22.01 4.84 9.44
N ALA A 18 -22.73 3.77 9.08
CA ALA A 18 -24.13 3.59 9.44
C ALA A 18 -24.33 3.52 10.96
N LEU A 19 -23.47 2.79 11.67
CA LEU A 19 -23.49 2.71 13.13
C LEU A 19 -23.22 4.06 13.78
N LEU A 20 -22.24 4.84 13.29
CA LEU A 20 -21.96 6.17 13.81
C LEU A 20 -23.16 7.13 13.61
N ARG A 21 -23.73 7.18 12.39
CA ARG A 21 -24.95 7.96 12.10
C ARG A 21 -26.11 7.59 13.03
N ALA A 22 -26.29 6.29 13.28
CA ALA A 22 -27.34 5.83 14.19
C ALA A 22 -27.11 6.32 15.63
N LEU A 23 -25.87 6.32 16.12
CA LEU A 23 -25.52 6.82 17.45
C LEU A 23 -25.69 8.36 17.57
N GLU A 24 -25.40 9.10 16.51
CA GLU A 24 -25.59 10.55 16.45
C GLU A 24 -27.08 10.91 16.41
N ARG A 25 -27.87 10.18 15.64
CA ARG A 25 -29.31 10.37 15.47
C ARG A 25 -30.13 9.40 16.34
N ARG A 26 -29.59 8.96 17.46
CA ARG A 26 -30.16 7.90 18.31
C ARG A 26 -31.63 8.09 18.71
N HIS A 27 -32.05 9.34 18.93
CA HIS A 27 -33.45 9.63 19.28
C HIS A 27 -34.38 9.37 18.12
N GLU A 28 -34.01 9.84 16.92
CA GLU A 28 -34.79 9.62 15.70
C GLU A 28 -34.86 8.13 15.33
N VAL A 29 -33.74 7.41 15.52
CA VAL A 29 -33.69 5.96 15.27
C VAL A 29 -34.57 5.21 16.26
N LEU A 30 -34.53 5.56 17.57
CA LEU A 30 -35.37 4.94 18.58
C LEU A 30 -36.87 5.24 18.33
N ASP A 31 -37.21 6.47 18.01
CA ASP A 31 -38.60 6.86 17.68
C ASP A 31 -39.08 6.09 16.45
N ALA A 32 -38.26 6.00 15.38
CA ALA A 32 -38.61 5.25 14.18
C ALA A 32 -38.82 3.75 14.46
N ILE A 33 -38.03 3.14 15.35
CA ILE A 33 -38.23 1.74 15.75
C ILE A 33 -39.50 1.54 16.56
N VAL A 34 -39.77 2.42 17.53
CA VAL A 34 -40.93 2.32 18.42
C VAL A 34 -42.24 2.53 17.68
N ASP A 35 -42.24 3.45 16.70
CA ASP A 35 -43.42 3.78 15.89
C ASP A 35 -43.68 2.76 14.76
N SER A 36 -42.74 1.87 14.48
CA SER A 36 -42.89 0.84 13.46
C SER A 36 -43.80 -0.29 13.93
N LYS A 37 -44.62 -0.79 13.04
CA LYS A 37 -45.61 -1.86 13.31
C LYS A 37 -44.91 -3.21 13.55
N ASP A 38 -43.86 -3.47 12.83
CA ASP A 38 -43.11 -4.73 12.88
C ASP A 38 -41.65 -4.53 12.48
N HIS A 39 -40.87 -5.60 12.57
CA HIS A 39 -39.44 -5.57 12.27
C HIS A 39 -39.13 -5.15 10.82
N ALA A 40 -39.94 -5.56 9.86
CA ALA A 40 -39.71 -5.25 8.45
C ALA A 40 -39.92 -3.75 8.17
N GLU A 41 -40.93 -3.14 8.78
CA GLU A 41 -41.18 -1.69 8.70
C GLU A 41 -40.06 -0.91 9.42
N ALA A 42 -39.64 -1.34 10.61
CA ALA A 42 -38.52 -0.74 11.32
C ALA A 42 -37.21 -0.78 10.48
N LEU A 43 -36.93 -1.92 9.83
CA LEU A 43 -35.78 -2.07 8.97
C LEU A 43 -35.76 -1.08 7.81
N THR A 44 -36.88 -1.00 7.06
CA THR A 44 -37.01 -0.09 5.93
C THR A 44 -36.97 1.38 6.37
N THR A 45 -37.63 1.72 7.49
CA THR A 45 -37.62 3.08 8.01
C THR A 45 -36.23 3.53 8.47
N VAL A 46 -35.55 2.69 9.21
CA VAL A 46 -34.15 2.99 9.67
C VAL A 46 -33.19 3.05 8.51
N ALA A 47 -33.31 2.17 7.50
CA ALA A 47 -32.47 2.23 6.30
C ALA A 47 -32.65 3.57 5.56
N GLY A 48 -33.89 4.02 5.38
CA GLY A 48 -34.19 5.32 4.79
C GLY A 48 -33.73 6.50 5.64
N LEU A 49 -33.96 6.43 6.96
CA LEU A 49 -33.52 7.47 7.91
C LEU A 49 -32.03 7.71 7.91
N LEU A 50 -31.25 6.63 7.79
CA LEU A 50 -29.78 6.67 7.84
C LEU A 50 -29.13 6.72 6.45
N ASP A 51 -29.91 6.73 5.38
CA ASP A 51 -29.44 6.64 4.00
C ASP A 51 -28.42 5.49 3.83
N THR A 52 -28.90 4.27 4.12
CA THR A 52 -28.06 3.07 4.12
C THR A 52 -28.81 1.85 3.58
N SER A 53 -28.10 0.75 3.35
CA SER A 53 -28.74 -0.51 2.93
C SER A 53 -29.48 -1.19 4.09
N GLU A 54 -30.48 -2.00 3.78
CA GLU A 54 -31.20 -2.83 4.78
C GLU A 54 -30.24 -3.73 5.56
N ALA A 55 -29.18 -4.25 4.92
CA ALA A 55 -28.17 -5.08 5.59
C ALA A 55 -27.42 -4.32 6.70
N TYR A 56 -27.13 -3.04 6.50
CA TYR A 56 -26.49 -2.21 7.52
C TYR A 56 -27.51 -1.67 8.53
N ALA A 57 -28.75 -1.41 8.12
CA ALA A 57 -29.84 -1.07 9.03
C ALA A 57 -30.15 -2.22 10.00
N GLU A 58 -30.09 -3.47 9.54
CA GLU A 58 -30.20 -4.66 10.38
C GLU A 58 -29.12 -4.70 11.47
N ALA A 59 -27.89 -4.34 11.13
CA ALA A 59 -26.81 -4.23 12.11
C ALA A 59 -27.07 -3.12 13.16
N VAL A 60 -27.73 -2.01 12.75
CA VAL A 60 -28.16 -0.96 13.68
C VAL A 60 -29.28 -1.44 14.59
N LEU A 61 -30.27 -2.16 14.09
CA LEU A 61 -31.35 -2.74 14.90
C LEU A 61 -30.84 -3.75 15.94
N ASN A 62 -29.74 -4.42 15.63
CA ASN A 62 -29.08 -5.36 16.53
C ASN A 62 -28.12 -4.70 17.54
N LEU A 63 -28.04 -3.36 17.59
CA LEU A 63 -27.23 -2.65 18.60
C LEU A 63 -27.79 -2.86 20.00
N THR A 64 -26.93 -3.23 20.91
CA THR A 64 -27.29 -3.29 22.33
C THR A 64 -27.17 -1.92 22.99
N PHE A 65 -28.01 -1.63 23.98
CA PHE A 65 -27.95 -0.35 24.73
C PHE A 65 -26.58 -0.07 25.34
N ARG A 66 -25.80 -1.11 25.68
CA ARG A 66 -24.43 -0.97 26.18
C ARG A 66 -23.51 -0.25 25.18
N ARG A 67 -23.78 -0.37 23.88
CA ARG A 67 -22.99 0.25 22.80
C ARG A 67 -23.37 1.70 22.51
N LEU A 68 -24.37 2.25 23.20
CA LEU A 68 -24.82 3.65 23.05
C LEU A 68 -24.01 4.64 23.93
N THR A 69 -22.96 4.18 24.57
CA THR A 69 -22.12 5.03 25.43
C THR A 69 -21.27 6.02 24.65
N LYS A 70 -20.83 7.10 25.31
CA LYS A 70 -19.91 8.09 24.70
C LYS A 70 -18.60 7.47 24.25
N ASP A 71 -18.05 6.56 25.05
CA ASP A 71 -16.77 5.89 24.75
C ASP A 71 -16.88 5.02 23.53
N GLU A 72 -17.98 4.27 23.36
CA GLU A 72 -18.20 3.43 22.20
C GLU A 72 -18.37 4.28 20.94
N ARG A 73 -19.06 5.43 21.04
CA ARG A 73 -19.18 6.37 19.92
C ARG A 73 -17.82 6.90 19.46
N LEU A 74 -16.97 7.32 20.39
CA LEU A 74 -15.61 7.79 20.09
C LEU A 74 -14.78 6.69 19.43
N ARG A 75 -14.95 5.45 19.90
CA ARG A 75 -14.26 4.29 19.34
C ARG A 75 -14.70 4.00 17.91
N ILE A 76 -16.01 4.04 17.62
CA ILE A 76 -16.56 3.86 16.27
C ILE A 76 -16.12 5.00 15.35
N GLN A 77 -16.07 6.23 15.85
CA GLN A 77 -15.57 7.38 15.10
C GLN A 77 -14.09 7.20 14.73
N SER A 78 -13.25 6.82 15.68
CA SER A 78 -11.83 6.54 15.43
C SER A 78 -11.64 5.39 14.44
N GLU A 79 -12.45 4.32 14.53
CA GLU A 79 -12.41 3.22 13.56
C GLU A 79 -12.79 3.70 12.15
N LEU A 80 -13.78 4.58 12.01
CA LEU A 80 -14.18 5.15 10.74
C LEU A 80 -13.05 6.00 10.13
N GLU A 81 -12.43 6.87 10.92
CA GLU A 81 -11.28 7.68 10.50
C GLU A 81 -10.10 6.80 10.02
N ASP A 82 -9.83 5.70 10.73
CA ASP A 82 -8.81 4.73 10.34
C ASP A 82 -9.15 4.01 9.02
N LEU A 83 -10.43 3.69 8.79
CA LEU A 83 -10.90 3.07 7.56
C LEU A 83 -10.86 4.06 6.38
N ASP A 84 -11.27 5.31 6.60
CA ASP A 84 -11.18 6.38 5.60
C ASP A 84 -9.73 6.64 5.21
N ALA A 85 -8.83 6.75 6.18
CA ALA A 85 -7.39 6.90 5.92
C ALA A 85 -6.82 5.71 5.11
N LYS A 86 -7.27 4.48 5.38
CA LYS A 86 -6.87 3.30 4.60
C LYS A 86 -7.43 3.32 3.18
N LEU A 87 -8.66 3.81 2.99
CA LEU A 87 -9.29 3.93 1.66
C LEU A 87 -8.70 5.09 0.86
N GLU A 88 -8.47 6.25 1.47
CA GLU A 88 -7.77 7.37 0.83
C GLU A 88 -6.36 6.96 0.42
N TRP A 89 -5.63 6.27 1.30
CA TRP A 89 -4.31 5.74 0.99
C TRP A 89 -4.34 4.68 -0.13
N THR A 90 -5.46 3.95 -0.31
CA THR A 90 -5.60 2.98 -1.41
C THR A 90 -6.12 3.60 -2.71
N ALA A 91 -6.87 4.68 -2.67
CA ALA A 91 -7.56 5.23 -3.83
C ALA A 91 -6.81 6.38 -4.52
N SER A 92 -6.21 7.32 -3.77
CA SER A 92 -5.68 8.55 -4.35
C SER A 92 -4.19 8.51 -4.73
N ASP A 93 -3.39 7.62 -4.12
CA ASP A 93 -1.92 7.72 -4.18
C ASP A 93 -1.20 6.48 -4.74
N ARG A 94 -1.86 5.68 -5.57
CA ARG A 94 -1.22 4.52 -6.19
C ARG A 94 -1.25 4.54 -7.73
N PRO A 95 -0.71 5.56 -8.41
CA PRO A 95 -0.56 5.50 -9.86
C PRO A 95 0.28 4.28 -10.28
N ALA A 96 1.24 3.88 -9.46
CA ALA A 96 2.09 2.73 -9.69
C ALA A 96 1.42 1.37 -9.38
N SER A 97 0.38 1.29 -8.53
CA SER A 97 -0.27 0.01 -8.20
C SER A 97 -1.00 -0.62 -9.37
N THR A 98 -1.39 0.17 -10.36
CA THR A 98 -2.00 -0.31 -11.62
C THR A 98 -0.95 -0.73 -12.65
N GLY A 99 0.33 -0.43 -12.45
CA GLY A 99 1.42 -0.67 -13.36
C GLY A 99 1.39 0.14 -14.67
N ARG A 100 0.41 1.04 -14.85
CA ARG A 100 0.25 1.81 -16.11
C ARG A 100 1.33 2.85 -16.31
N ASN A 101 1.78 3.46 -15.22
CA ASN A 101 2.75 4.55 -15.24
C ASN A 101 4.09 4.13 -14.62
N PHE A 102 4.30 2.82 -14.44
CA PHE A 102 5.53 2.30 -13.85
C PHE A 102 6.30 1.49 -14.89
N ARG A 103 7.60 1.77 -15.00
CA ARG A 103 8.51 1.04 -15.87
C ARG A 103 9.81 0.74 -15.13
N LEU A 104 10.39 -0.40 -15.43
CA LEU A 104 11.79 -0.68 -15.13
C LEU A 104 12.63 -0.42 -16.37
N ARG A 105 13.71 0.31 -16.22
CA ARG A 105 14.76 0.39 -17.24
C ARG A 105 16.09 -0.09 -16.67
N PRO A 106 16.97 -0.66 -17.48
CA PRO A 106 18.30 -1.04 -17.03
C PRO A 106 19.02 0.15 -16.39
N PHE A 107 19.76 -0.12 -15.32
CA PHE A 107 20.65 0.83 -14.69
C PHE A 107 21.85 1.09 -15.62
N THR A 108 22.21 2.35 -15.80
CA THR A 108 23.30 2.76 -16.70
C THR A 108 24.32 3.61 -15.94
N PRO A 109 25.59 3.69 -16.39
CA PRO A 109 26.63 4.49 -15.74
C PRO A 109 26.50 6.00 -16.01
N THR A 110 25.28 6.53 -16.00
CA THR A 110 25.00 7.98 -16.16
C THR A 110 25.10 8.70 -14.81
N ASP A 111 25.26 10.02 -14.86
CA ASP A 111 25.31 10.83 -13.63
C ASP A 111 23.98 10.79 -12.86
N GLU A 112 22.85 10.67 -13.58
CA GLU A 112 21.51 10.57 -12.99
C GLU A 112 21.35 9.28 -12.19
N ASP A 113 21.73 8.14 -12.78
CA ASP A 113 21.65 6.84 -12.11
C ASP A 113 22.67 6.75 -10.97
N ALA A 114 23.85 7.35 -11.14
CA ALA A 114 24.86 7.44 -10.09
C ALA A 114 24.35 8.26 -8.88
N GLU A 115 23.63 9.35 -9.14
CA GLU A 115 23.01 10.16 -8.08
C GLU A 115 21.90 9.37 -7.34
N LEU A 116 21.06 8.68 -8.08
CA LEU A 116 20.00 7.83 -7.49
C LEU A 116 20.63 6.72 -6.61
N PHE A 117 21.73 6.12 -7.07
CA PHE A 117 22.48 5.13 -6.30
C PHE A 117 23.11 5.73 -5.03
N ARG A 118 23.70 6.94 -5.11
CA ARG A 118 24.23 7.66 -3.94
C ARG A 118 23.13 7.95 -2.91
N ARG A 119 21.96 8.38 -3.35
CA ARG A 119 20.80 8.61 -2.47
C ARG A 119 20.37 7.33 -1.73
N ARG A 120 20.37 6.21 -2.42
CA ARG A 120 20.08 4.90 -1.77
C ARG A 120 21.16 4.57 -0.73
N CYS A 121 22.44 4.78 -1.06
CA CYS A 121 23.53 4.47 -0.15
C CYS A 121 23.64 5.44 1.03
N ALA A 122 23.10 6.66 0.92
CA ALA A 122 23.01 7.60 2.03
C ALA A 122 22.09 7.11 3.18
N GLU A 123 21.22 6.14 2.91
CA GLU A 123 20.39 5.48 3.93
C GLU A 123 21.08 4.23 4.52
N GLN A 124 22.26 3.88 4.04
CA GLN A 124 23.01 2.73 4.55
C GLN A 124 23.98 3.19 5.63
N GLU A 125 23.98 2.48 6.73
CA GLU A 125 24.90 2.70 7.84
C GLU A 125 25.72 1.44 8.07
N GLU A 126 26.95 1.62 8.53
CA GLU A 126 27.79 0.57 9.05
C GLU A 126 28.26 1.02 10.44
N ASP A 127 27.95 0.24 11.44
CA ASP A 127 28.23 0.57 12.85
C ASP A 127 27.66 1.96 13.26
N GLY A 128 26.49 2.34 12.73
CA GLY A 128 25.85 3.64 12.98
C GLY A 128 26.51 4.82 12.27
N THR A 129 27.39 4.57 11.28
CA THR A 129 28.05 5.63 10.50
C THR A 129 27.61 5.53 9.03
N PRO A 130 27.13 6.64 8.42
CA PRO A 130 26.79 6.66 6.99
C PRO A 130 28.01 6.28 6.12
N TRP A 131 27.74 5.63 5.01
CA TRP A 131 28.79 5.25 4.08
C TRP A 131 29.57 6.45 3.51
N SER A 132 30.89 6.34 3.43
CA SER A 132 31.72 7.36 2.79
C SER A 132 31.50 7.40 1.28
N GLN A 133 31.77 8.54 0.64
CA GLN A 133 31.69 8.67 -0.82
C GLN A 133 32.59 7.66 -1.56
N GLU A 134 33.78 7.43 -1.06
CA GLU A 134 34.74 6.44 -1.62
C GLU A 134 34.15 5.03 -1.60
N ARG A 135 33.51 4.65 -0.49
CA ARG A 135 32.80 3.36 -0.37
C ARG A 135 31.62 3.25 -1.34
N ILE A 136 30.83 4.31 -1.49
CA ILE A 136 29.67 4.34 -2.41
C ILE A 136 30.15 4.15 -3.86
N GLU A 137 31.19 4.87 -4.27
CA GLU A 137 31.75 4.74 -5.63
C GLU A 137 32.37 3.36 -5.88
N LYS A 138 33.06 2.79 -4.89
CA LYS A 138 33.58 1.43 -4.97
C LYS A 138 32.44 0.41 -5.14
N GLU A 139 31.40 0.48 -4.32
CA GLU A 139 30.25 -0.43 -4.40
C GLU A 139 29.53 -0.32 -5.76
N ARG A 140 29.37 0.91 -6.26
CA ARG A 140 28.79 1.14 -7.59
C ARG A 140 29.65 0.52 -8.69
N ALA A 141 30.99 0.72 -8.65
CA ALA A 141 31.90 0.18 -9.63
C ALA A 141 31.91 -1.36 -9.62
N GLU A 142 31.90 -1.97 -8.43
CA GLU A 142 31.79 -3.42 -8.28
C GLU A 142 30.42 -3.96 -8.78
N GLY A 143 29.34 -3.23 -8.54
CA GLY A 143 28.04 -3.56 -9.05
C GLY A 143 27.95 -3.52 -10.57
N LEU A 144 28.48 -2.46 -11.20
CA LEU A 144 28.55 -2.36 -12.65
C LEU A 144 29.37 -3.49 -13.27
N LYS A 145 30.49 -3.88 -12.61
CA LYS A 145 31.27 -5.03 -13.05
C LYS A 145 30.47 -6.33 -12.97
N ARG A 146 29.66 -6.54 -11.92
CA ARG A 146 28.78 -7.72 -11.82
C ARG A 146 27.69 -7.72 -12.89
N ILE A 147 27.21 -6.55 -13.33
CA ILE A 147 26.28 -6.43 -14.46
C ILE A 147 27.00 -6.84 -15.76
N ASP A 148 28.21 -6.35 -16.02
CA ASP A 148 28.98 -6.73 -17.20
C ASP A 148 29.35 -8.22 -17.22
N ASP A 149 29.55 -8.82 -16.06
CA ASP A 149 29.83 -10.25 -15.87
C ASP A 149 28.54 -11.13 -15.86
N GLU A 150 27.36 -10.54 -16.15
CA GLU A 150 26.03 -11.22 -16.14
C GLU A 150 25.69 -11.91 -14.80
N SER A 151 26.29 -11.48 -13.70
CA SER A 151 26.02 -11.98 -12.35
C SER A 151 25.11 -11.06 -11.54
N ALA A 152 24.76 -9.91 -12.08
CA ALA A 152 23.77 -8.99 -11.53
C ALA A 152 22.94 -8.31 -12.63
N ALA A 153 21.73 -7.89 -12.28
CA ALA A 153 20.90 -7.03 -13.12
C ALA A 153 20.26 -5.95 -12.24
N TRP A 154 20.57 -4.70 -12.56
CA TRP A 154 20.06 -3.55 -11.83
C TRP A 154 19.13 -2.74 -12.71
N PHE A 155 18.05 -2.25 -12.12
CA PHE A 155 17.05 -1.46 -12.83
C PHE A 155 16.71 -0.19 -12.07
N VAL A 156 16.41 0.86 -12.83
CA VAL A 156 15.80 2.08 -12.32
C VAL A 156 14.29 1.96 -12.43
N CYS A 157 13.60 2.27 -11.35
CA CYS A 157 12.14 2.40 -11.31
C CYS A 157 11.75 3.81 -11.79
N GLU A 158 10.95 3.90 -12.83
CA GLU A 158 10.49 5.17 -13.39
C GLU A 158 8.97 5.31 -13.27
N ASP A 159 8.52 6.51 -12.90
CA ASP A 159 7.15 6.94 -13.15
C ASP A 159 7.08 7.66 -14.49
N THR A 160 6.42 7.02 -15.45
CA THR A 160 6.32 7.54 -16.83
C THR A 160 5.34 8.71 -16.95
N ALA A 161 4.45 8.91 -15.98
CA ALA A 161 3.53 10.05 -15.97
C ALA A 161 4.24 11.32 -15.48
N GLU A 162 5.11 11.19 -14.48
CA GLU A 162 5.89 12.30 -13.91
C GLU A 162 7.28 12.43 -14.54
N ASN A 163 7.66 11.48 -15.40
CA ASN A 163 8.98 11.38 -16.03
C ASN A 163 10.11 11.48 -14.99
N SER A 164 9.97 10.73 -13.89
CA SER A 164 10.87 10.77 -12.74
C SER A 164 11.35 9.41 -12.32
N SER A 165 12.61 9.32 -11.85
CA SER A 165 13.17 8.12 -11.24
C SER A 165 12.77 8.02 -9.77
N VAL A 166 12.05 6.95 -9.41
CA VAL A 166 11.42 6.79 -8.08
C VAL A 166 12.07 5.72 -7.21
N GLY A 167 13.02 4.95 -7.74
CA GLY A 167 13.67 3.89 -6.98
C GLY A 167 14.61 3.02 -7.80
N LEU A 168 15.12 1.98 -7.16
CA LEU A 168 16.06 1.02 -7.75
C LEU A 168 15.63 -0.42 -7.41
N VAL A 169 15.89 -1.33 -8.34
CA VAL A 169 15.80 -2.79 -8.14
C VAL A 169 17.18 -3.37 -8.42
N PHE A 170 17.65 -4.23 -7.52
CA PHE A 170 18.89 -4.97 -7.64
C PHE A 170 18.57 -6.46 -7.68
N GLY A 171 19.04 -7.16 -8.69
CA GLY A 171 19.04 -8.61 -8.77
C GLY A 171 20.48 -9.10 -8.74
N GLU A 172 20.85 -9.90 -7.75
CA GLU A 172 22.20 -10.44 -7.58
C GLU A 172 22.13 -11.97 -7.63
N LEU A 173 22.83 -12.58 -8.59
CA LEU A 173 22.84 -14.02 -8.76
C LEU A 173 23.76 -14.67 -7.71
N THR A 174 23.17 -15.54 -6.87
CA THR A 174 23.89 -16.31 -5.86
C THR A 174 23.59 -17.80 -6.06
N GLY A 175 24.45 -18.47 -6.80
CA GLY A 175 24.27 -19.89 -7.14
C GLY A 175 23.08 -20.11 -8.07
N ARG A 176 21.95 -20.63 -7.55
CA ARG A 176 20.70 -20.84 -8.30
C ARG A 176 19.57 -19.88 -7.85
N GLU A 177 19.89 -18.93 -7.02
CA GLU A 177 18.95 -17.94 -6.52
C GLU A 177 19.36 -16.56 -6.99
N VAL A 178 18.37 -15.70 -7.25
CA VAL A 178 18.59 -14.28 -7.47
C VAL A 178 18.04 -13.55 -6.26
N ASP A 179 18.93 -12.96 -5.48
CA ASP A 179 18.57 -12.09 -4.37
C ASP A 179 18.06 -10.75 -4.92
N VAL A 180 16.83 -10.42 -4.61
CA VAL A 180 16.17 -9.20 -5.10
C VAL A 180 16.06 -8.19 -3.98
N ALA A 181 16.71 -7.05 -4.13
CA ALA A 181 16.56 -5.91 -3.23
C ALA A 181 15.87 -4.75 -3.96
N ILE A 182 14.95 -4.10 -3.28
CA ILE A 182 14.18 -2.97 -3.83
C ILE A 182 14.33 -1.78 -2.89
N TRP A 183 14.69 -0.66 -3.45
CA TRP A 183 14.72 0.61 -2.77
C TRP A 183 13.80 1.61 -3.47
N VAL A 184 13.01 2.35 -2.68
CA VAL A 184 12.14 3.42 -3.16
C VAL A 184 12.57 4.70 -2.47
N ALA A 185 12.76 5.76 -3.26
CA ALA A 185 13.13 7.08 -2.75
C ALA A 185 12.16 7.53 -1.64
N PRO A 186 12.63 8.12 -0.53
CA PRO A 186 11.81 8.44 0.63
C PRO A 186 10.53 9.20 0.31
N GLU A 187 10.61 10.20 -0.56
CA GLU A 187 9.49 11.02 -1.01
C GLU A 187 8.48 10.29 -1.91
N CYS A 188 8.90 9.12 -2.42
CA CYS A 188 8.07 8.26 -3.29
C CYS A 188 7.47 7.06 -2.53
N ARG A 189 7.81 6.88 -1.26
CA ARG A 189 7.29 5.76 -0.44
C ARG A 189 5.79 5.89 -0.20
N LYS A 190 5.16 4.76 0.09
CA LYS A 190 3.71 4.63 0.32
C LYS A 190 2.82 4.96 -0.88
N LYS A 191 3.39 5.23 -2.06
CA LYS A 191 2.65 5.47 -3.32
C LYS A 191 2.48 4.21 -4.19
N GLY A 192 2.85 3.03 -3.68
CA GLY A 192 2.70 1.74 -4.37
C GLY A 192 3.86 1.34 -5.28
N TYR A 193 4.91 2.18 -5.43
CA TYR A 193 6.07 1.89 -6.29
C TYR A 193 6.83 0.62 -5.88
N GLY A 194 6.98 0.34 -4.57
CA GLY A 194 7.61 -0.89 -4.11
C GLY A 194 6.85 -2.15 -4.54
N THR A 195 5.52 -2.13 -4.48
CA THR A 195 4.68 -3.23 -4.96
C THR A 195 4.77 -3.41 -6.47
N ALA A 196 4.79 -2.31 -7.22
CA ALA A 196 4.99 -2.33 -8.67
C ALA A 196 6.38 -2.88 -9.02
N ALA A 197 7.42 -2.43 -8.31
CA ALA A 197 8.79 -2.92 -8.50
C ALA A 197 8.90 -4.43 -8.28
N VAL A 198 8.32 -4.98 -7.19
CA VAL A 198 8.28 -6.46 -6.98
C VAL A 198 7.57 -7.18 -8.12
N LYS A 199 6.47 -6.61 -8.62
CA LYS A 199 5.69 -7.26 -9.69
C LYS A 199 6.46 -7.27 -11.02
N HIS A 200 7.02 -6.13 -11.40
CA HIS A 200 7.74 -5.97 -12.67
C HIS A 200 9.11 -6.66 -12.66
N SER A 201 9.85 -6.57 -11.55
CA SER A 201 11.17 -7.20 -11.44
C SER A 201 11.14 -8.73 -11.62
N ARG A 202 10.03 -9.38 -11.26
CA ARG A 202 9.89 -10.83 -11.49
C ARG A 202 9.98 -11.22 -12.97
N GLN A 203 9.40 -10.41 -13.83
CA GLN A 203 9.42 -10.67 -15.29
C GLN A 203 10.79 -10.37 -15.87
N GLU A 204 11.37 -9.20 -15.54
CA GLU A 204 12.67 -8.78 -16.05
C GLU A 204 13.79 -9.72 -15.57
N LEU A 205 13.85 -9.99 -14.24
CA LEU A 205 14.89 -10.87 -13.68
C LEU A 205 14.74 -12.33 -14.12
N ALA A 206 13.52 -12.81 -14.39
CA ALA A 206 13.34 -14.14 -14.94
C ALA A 206 13.83 -14.24 -16.40
N ALA A 207 13.82 -13.15 -17.15
CA ALA A 207 14.38 -13.07 -18.49
C ALA A 207 15.91 -13.01 -18.47
N GLU A 208 16.49 -12.25 -17.53
CA GLU A 208 17.94 -12.14 -17.37
C GLU A 208 18.57 -13.42 -16.78
N PHE A 209 17.88 -14.08 -15.84
CA PHE A 209 18.38 -15.26 -15.13
C PHE A 209 17.44 -16.46 -15.29
N PRO A 210 17.36 -17.08 -16.47
CA PRO A 210 16.43 -18.17 -16.70
C PRO A 210 16.76 -19.41 -15.84
N GLY A 211 15.73 -20.00 -15.24
CA GLY A 211 15.85 -21.22 -14.43
C GLY A 211 16.34 -21.01 -13.01
N THR A 212 16.38 -19.78 -12.54
CA THR A 212 16.72 -19.42 -11.16
C THR A 212 15.48 -19.17 -10.30
N VAL A 213 15.65 -19.15 -8.98
CA VAL A 213 14.60 -18.81 -8.01
C VAL A 213 14.80 -17.37 -7.55
N LEU A 214 13.77 -16.54 -7.69
CA LEU A 214 13.81 -15.16 -7.25
C LEU A 214 13.46 -15.07 -5.77
N VAL A 215 14.35 -14.53 -4.96
CA VAL A 215 14.19 -14.35 -3.51
C VAL A 215 14.14 -12.86 -3.19
N VAL A 216 12.94 -12.36 -2.84
CA VAL A 216 12.78 -10.97 -2.39
C VAL A 216 12.96 -10.94 -0.88
N ARG A 217 14.04 -10.31 -0.41
CA ARG A 217 14.30 -10.11 1.01
C ARG A 217 13.75 -8.75 1.45
N ALA A 218 12.94 -8.76 2.51
CA ALA A 218 12.55 -7.50 3.14
C ALA A 218 13.80 -6.86 3.75
N PRO A 219 13.96 -5.52 3.66
CA PRO A 219 15.01 -4.84 4.41
C PRO A 219 14.81 -5.12 5.91
N ALA A 220 15.91 -5.41 6.59
CA ALA A 220 15.93 -5.64 8.03
C ALA A 220 15.59 -4.35 8.79
#